data_e912e26cead6b18433fe896c85450f20
#
_entry.id   e912e26cead6b18433fe896c85450f20
#
_cell.length_a   1.000
_cell.length_b   1.000
_cell.length_c   1.000
_cell.angle_alpha   90.00
_cell.angle_beta   90.00
_cell.angle_gamma   90.00
#
_symmetry.space_group_name_H-M   'P 1'
#
loop_
_entity.id
_entity.type
_entity.pdbx_description
1 polymer ?
#
loop_
_entity_poly.entity_id
_entity_poly.type
_entity_poly.pdbx_seq_one_letter_code
_entity_poly.pdbx_strand_id
1 'polypeptide(L)'
;AGTSEHDALDVFAQDIVLMRLVGMHPVVIHGGGPQISALMGRLGKTAEFRDGLRVTDAETVDIARMVLVGQVNPQLVAAINAHGNYAVGVSGGDAGLLRATPHDGDLGFVGNVDAVDPRILDGLLADEFIPVVATIASDETGQAFNINADVVAGAIAEALGAEKLVYLTD
;
A
#
# COMPACT_ATOMS: atom_id res chain seq x y z
N ALA A 1 -5.88 29.76 -0.41
CA ALA A 1 -6.73 28.76 0.20
C ALA A 1 -6.07 27.42 -0.09
N GLY A 2 -5.52 26.75 0.93
CA GLY A 2 -4.97 25.40 0.77
C GLY A 2 -6.11 24.43 0.46
N THR A 3 -5.90 23.56 -0.53
CA THR A 3 -6.78 22.42 -0.78
C THR A 3 -6.87 21.59 0.51
N SER A 4 -8.08 21.20 0.91
CA SER A 4 -8.24 20.30 2.05
C SER A 4 -7.68 18.92 1.67
N GLU A 5 -7.28 18.12 2.64
CA GLU A 5 -6.82 16.72 2.40
C GLU A 5 -7.89 15.92 1.64
N HIS A 6 -9.15 16.22 1.89
CA HIS A 6 -10.29 15.63 1.17
C HIS A 6 -10.32 16.04 -0.31
N ASP A 7 -10.06 17.32 -0.62
CA ASP A 7 -10.03 17.82 -2.00
C ASP A 7 -8.86 17.18 -2.78
N ALA A 8 -7.70 16.99 -2.15
CA ALA A 8 -6.54 16.35 -2.77
C ALA A 8 -6.82 14.88 -3.08
N LEU A 9 -7.49 14.16 -2.17
CA LEU A 9 -7.86 12.76 -2.38
C LEU A 9 -8.89 12.61 -3.52
N ASP A 10 -9.85 13.53 -3.62
CA ASP A 10 -10.85 13.52 -4.68
C ASP A 10 -10.22 13.77 -6.05
N VAL A 11 -9.33 14.75 -6.17
CA VAL A 11 -8.57 15.03 -7.41
C VAL A 11 -7.73 13.81 -7.81
N PHE A 12 -7.01 13.21 -6.87
CA PHE A 12 -6.26 11.97 -7.12
C PHE A 12 -7.16 10.86 -7.66
N ALA A 13 -8.32 10.64 -7.03
CA ALA A 13 -9.26 9.61 -7.44
C ALA A 13 -9.80 9.84 -8.86
N GLN A 14 -10.12 11.10 -9.21
CA GLN A 14 -10.53 11.48 -10.56
C GLN A 14 -9.45 11.19 -11.59
N ASP A 15 -8.19 11.54 -11.31
CA ASP A 15 -7.06 11.31 -12.21
C ASP A 15 -6.83 9.81 -12.46
N ILE A 16 -6.89 8.98 -11.42
CA ILE A 16 -6.75 7.51 -11.53
C ILE A 16 -7.88 6.93 -12.39
N VAL A 17 -9.12 7.35 -12.17
CA VAL A 17 -10.26 6.91 -12.99
C VAL A 17 -10.11 7.38 -14.44
N LEU A 18 -9.66 8.62 -14.66
CA LEU A 18 -9.40 9.14 -16.01
C LEU A 18 -8.34 8.29 -16.75
N MET A 19 -7.23 7.93 -16.08
CA MET A 19 -6.22 7.04 -16.64
C MET A 19 -6.83 5.74 -17.13
N ARG A 20 -7.68 5.10 -16.30
CA ARG A 20 -8.38 3.89 -16.71
C ARG A 20 -9.29 4.10 -17.92
N LEU A 21 -10.07 5.19 -17.93
CA LEU A 21 -11.02 5.47 -19.01
C LEU A 21 -10.35 5.76 -20.37
N VAL A 22 -9.09 6.20 -20.37
CA VAL A 22 -8.31 6.38 -21.61
C VAL A 22 -7.50 5.14 -21.98
N GLY A 23 -7.75 4.00 -21.35
CA GLY A 23 -7.15 2.70 -21.69
C GLY A 23 -5.83 2.39 -21.01
N MET A 24 -5.45 3.14 -19.98
CA MET A 24 -4.34 2.75 -19.09
C MET A 24 -4.83 1.75 -18.05
N HIS A 25 -3.90 0.98 -17.49
CA HIS A 25 -4.16 0.02 -16.42
C HIS A 25 -3.44 0.45 -15.14
N PRO A 26 -3.97 1.44 -14.38
CA PRO A 26 -3.31 1.93 -13.17
C PRO A 26 -3.39 0.90 -12.03
N VAL A 27 -2.29 0.77 -11.30
CA VAL A 27 -2.21 0.07 -10.01
C VAL A 27 -1.77 1.10 -8.97
N VAL A 28 -2.52 1.22 -7.89
CA VAL A 28 -2.22 2.14 -6.79
C VAL A 28 -1.54 1.37 -5.68
N ILE A 29 -0.34 1.78 -5.28
CA ILE A 29 0.35 1.25 -4.10
C ILE A 29 0.40 2.36 -3.06
N HIS A 30 0.07 2.05 -1.81
CA HIS A 30 0.05 3.05 -0.76
C HIS A 30 0.71 2.58 0.52
N GLY A 31 1.34 3.52 1.22
CA GLY A 31 1.71 3.42 2.61
C GLY A 31 0.65 4.08 3.51
N GLY A 32 1.06 4.54 4.69
CA GLY A 32 0.20 5.23 5.66
C GLY A 32 0.98 5.59 6.92
N GLY A 33 2.22 6.02 6.77
CA GLY A 33 3.10 6.38 7.88
C GLY A 33 2.49 7.37 8.88
N PRO A 34 1.91 8.50 8.43
CA PRO A 34 1.23 9.45 9.30
C PRO A 34 0.05 8.83 10.07
N GLN A 35 -0.78 8.04 9.40
CA GLN A 35 -1.97 7.41 10.00
C GLN A 35 -1.57 6.33 11.03
N ILE A 36 -0.51 5.55 10.74
CA ILE A 36 0.06 4.59 11.70
C ILE A 36 0.56 5.34 12.94
N SER A 37 1.34 6.42 12.76
CA SER A 37 1.85 7.22 13.88
C SER A 37 0.72 7.85 14.71
N ALA A 38 -0.34 8.32 14.06
CA ALA A 38 -1.51 8.87 14.73
C ALA A 38 -2.22 7.82 15.60
N LEU A 39 -2.42 6.60 15.09
CA LEU A 39 -3.03 5.53 15.88
C LEU A 39 -2.12 5.07 17.02
N MET A 40 -0.80 4.91 16.78
CA MET A 40 0.18 4.61 17.83
C MET A 40 0.09 5.66 18.96
N GLY A 41 0.08 6.96 18.65
CA GLY A 41 -0.04 8.03 19.63
C GLY A 41 -1.34 7.96 20.43
N ARG A 42 -2.47 7.63 19.81
CA ARG A 42 -3.75 7.41 20.50
C ARG A 42 -3.71 6.22 21.46
N LEU A 43 -2.90 5.22 21.16
CA LEU A 43 -2.67 4.05 22.01
C LEU A 43 -1.55 4.27 23.04
N GLY A 44 -0.97 5.48 23.11
CA GLY A 44 0.09 5.82 24.06
C GLY A 44 1.48 5.32 23.63
N LYS A 45 1.66 4.94 22.37
CA LYS A 45 2.90 4.41 21.82
C LYS A 45 3.63 5.46 20.97
N THR A 46 4.93 5.63 21.21
CA THR A 46 5.76 6.53 20.43
C THR A 46 6.31 5.81 19.20
N ALA A 47 6.21 6.47 18.02
CA ALA A 47 6.82 5.96 16.81
C ALA A 47 8.33 6.26 16.79
N GLU A 48 9.14 5.24 16.53
CA GLU A 48 10.58 5.34 16.36
C GLU A 48 10.95 5.06 14.92
N PHE A 49 11.98 5.77 14.42
CA PHE A 49 12.49 5.60 13.06
C PHE A 49 14.01 5.48 13.08
N ARG A 50 14.54 4.60 12.23
CA ARG A 50 15.99 4.47 11.94
C ARG A 50 16.17 4.43 10.42
N ASP A 51 17.02 5.29 9.90
CA ASP A 51 17.29 5.40 8.45
C ASP A 51 16.03 5.53 7.58
N GLY A 52 15.00 6.23 8.11
CA GLY A 52 13.72 6.42 7.42
C GLY A 52 12.74 5.24 7.56
N LEU A 53 13.14 4.11 8.15
CA LEU A 53 12.30 2.96 8.40
C LEU A 53 11.73 3.00 9.83
N ARG A 54 10.46 2.61 9.97
CA ARG A 54 9.80 2.54 11.28
C ARG A 54 10.28 1.30 12.04
N VAL A 55 10.83 1.49 13.24
CA VAL A 55 11.07 0.37 14.16
C VAL A 55 9.71 -0.26 14.49
N THR A 56 9.56 -1.53 14.17
CA THR A 56 8.26 -2.21 14.12
C THR A 56 8.29 -3.46 14.99
N ASP A 57 7.94 -3.33 16.27
CA ASP A 57 7.72 -4.47 17.16
C ASP A 57 6.39 -5.19 16.84
N ALA A 58 6.07 -6.26 17.55
CA ALA A 58 4.89 -7.09 17.30
C ALA A 58 3.58 -6.29 17.40
N GLU A 59 3.46 -5.39 18.36
CA GLU A 59 2.28 -4.52 18.50
C GLU A 59 2.22 -3.50 17.36
N THR A 60 3.37 -2.95 16.95
CA THR A 60 3.44 -1.97 15.87
C THR A 60 3.09 -2.56 14.51
N VAL A 61 3.48 -3.82 14.21
CA VAL A 61 3.09 -4.46 12.94
C VAL A 61 1.59 -4.72 12.89
N ASP A 62 0.96 -5.07 14.02
CA ASP A 62 -0.49 -5.22 14.10
C ASP A 62 -1.20 -3.88 13.90
N ILE A 63 -0.71 -2.80 14.51
CA ILE A 63 -1.22 -1.44 14.30
C ILE A 63 -1.06 -1.03 12.82
N ALA A 64 0.10 -1.28 12.23
CA ALA A 64 0.34 -0.97 10.82
C ALA A 64 -0.65 -1.72 9.92
N ARG A 65 -0.88 -3.02 10.16
CA ARG A 65 -1.85 -3.82 9.42
C ARG A 65 -3.27 -3.29 9.58
N MET A 66 -3.71 -2.97 10.80
CA MET A 66 -5.04 -2.39 11.05
C MET A 66 -5.22 -1.07 10.29
N VAL A 67 -4.23 -0.21 10.30
CA VAL A 67 -4.29 1.09 9.63
C VAL A 67 -4.24 0.95 8.12
N LEU A 68 -3.27 0.22 7.60
CA LEU A 68 -3.07 0.13 6.15
C LEU A 68 -4.23 -0.60 5.47
N VAL A 69 -4.65 -1.75 6.02
CA VAL A 69 -5.71 -2.58 5.42
C VAL A 69 -7.11 -2.14 5.83
N GLY A 70 -7.28 -1.69 7.08
CA GLY A 70 -8.60 -1.37 7.63
C GLY A 70 -8.99 0.10 7.55
N GLN A 71 -8.05 1.01 7.30
CA GLN A 71 -8.34 2.44 7.25
C GLN A 71 -7.91 3.07 5.92
N VAL A 72 -6.62 3.06 5.57
CA VAL A 72 -6.11 3.78 4.40
C VAL A 72 -6.61 3.14 3.11
N ASN A 73 -6.46 1.82 2.97
CA ASN A 73 -6.89 1.11 1.77
C ASN A 73 -8.39 1.32 1.47
N PRO A 74 -9.33 1.09 2.42
CA PRO A 74 -10.74 1.34 2.17
C PRO A 74 -11.09 2.80 1.86
N GLN A 75 -10.34 3.78 2.41
CA GLN A 75 -10.55 5.19 2.09
C GLN A 75 -10.19 5.51 0.64
N LEU A 76 -9.05 4.99 0.15
CA LEU A 76 -8.64 5.13 -1.25
C LEU A 76 -9.62 4.44 -2.19
N VAL A 77 -10.01 3.20 -1.88
CA VAL A 77 -11.00 2.45 -2.66
C VAL A 77 -12.33 3.20 -2.72
N ALA A 78 -12.82 3.72 -1.60
CA ALA A 78 -14.07 4.47 -1.56
C ALA A 78 -13.99 5.77 -2.38
N ALA A 79 -12.87 6.51 -2.30
CA ALA A 79 -12.68 7.72 -3.08
C ALA A 79 -12.69 7.43 -4.59
N ILE A 80 -11.97 6.41 -5.05
CA ILE A 80 -11.97 6.01 -6.46
C ILE A 80 -13.36 5.53 -6.89
N ASN A 81 -14.03 4.72 -6.07
CA ASN A 81 -15.34 4.17 -6.37
C ASN A 81 -16.47 5.23 -6.33
N ALA A 82 -16.25 6.39 -5.75
CA ALA A 82 -17.18 7.52 -5.89
C ALA A 82 -17.30 8.03 -7.34
N HIS A 83 -16.29 7.77 -8.18
CA HIS A 83 -16.27 8.12 -9.60
C HIS A 83 -16.57 6.93 -10.54
N GLY A 84 -16.91 5.77 -10.00
CA GLY A 84 -17.25 4.54 -10.70
C GLY A 84 -16.72 3.31 -9.94
N ASN A 85 -17.44 2.20 -9.96
CA ASN A 85 -17.10 0.98 -9.21
C ASN A 85 -15.92 0.23 -9.83
N TYR A 86 -14.74 0.83 -9.81
CA TYR A 86 -13.54 0.31 -10.48
C TYR A 86 -12.47 -0.21 -9.53
N ALA A 87 -12.38 0.32 -8.30
CA ALA A 87 -11.30 0.00 -7.40
C ALA A 87 -11.56 -1.25 -6.55
N VAL A 88 -10.53 -2.08 -6.43
CA VAL A 88 -10.50 -3.24 -5.53
C VAL A 88 -9.29 -3.12 -4.61
N GLY A 89 -9.52 -3.14 -3.29
CA GLY A 89 -8.47 -3.14 -2.29
C GLY A 89 -7.91 -4.53 -2.04
N VAL A 90 -6.59 -4.63 -2.04
CA VAL A 90 -5.83 -5.83 -1.68
C VAL A 90 -4.66 -5.46 -0.78
N SER A 91 -4.11 -6.42 -0.06
CA SER A 91 -2.84 -6.29 0.66
C SER A 91 -1.76 -7.15 0.01
N GLY A 92 -0.51 -6.91 0.32
CA GLY A 92 0.58 -7.75 -0.17
C GLY A 92 0.47 -9.22 0.23
N GLY A 93 -0.27 -9.55 1.31
CA GLY A 93 -0.51 -10.93 1.72
C GLY A 93 -1.60 -11.65 0.92
N ASP A 94 -2.46 -10.91 0.21
CA ASP A 94 -3.60 -11.51 -0.49
C ASP A 94 -3.13 -12.32 -1.71
N ALA A 95 -3.61 -13.55 -1.82
CA ALA A 95 -3.22 -14.52 -2.85
C ALA A 95 -1.69 -14.73 -2.99
N GLY A 96 -0.91 -14.38 -1.95
CA GLY A 96 0.55 -14.45 -2.00
C GLY A 96 1.19 -13.44 -2.94
N LEU A 97 0.54 -12.29 -3.17
CA LEU A 97 1.02 -11.22 -4.05
C LEU A 97 2.47 -10.83 -3.73
N LEU A 98 2.77 -10.65 -2.43
CA LEU A 98 4.11 -10.35 -1.95
C LEU A 98 4.54 -11.39 -0.91
N ARG A 99 5.73 -11.95 -1.09
CA ARG A 99 6.42 -12.68 -0.05
C ARG A 99 7.46 -11.77 0.59
N ALA A 100 7.43 -11.70 1.92
CA ALA A 100 8.36 -10.90 2.71
C ALA A 100 9.48 -11.75 3.29
N THR A 101 10.63 -11.14 3.50
CA THR A 101 11.69 -11.62 4.38
C THR A 101 12.03 -10.54 5.41
N PRO A 102 12.53 -10.91 6.61
CA PRO A 102 12.96 -9.92 7.58
C PRO A 102 14.01 -8.96 6.97
N HIS A 103 13.89 -7.67 7.28
CA HIS A 103 14.91 -6.68 6.95
C HIS A 103 16.15 -6.88 7.83
N ASP A 104 17.34 -6.73 7.26
CA ASP A 104 18.58 -6.75 8.02
C ASP A 104 18.63 -5.55 8.98
N GLY A 105 18.99 -5.82 10.23
CA GLY A 105 19.04 -4.84 11.29
C GLY A 105 18.02 -5.09 12.38
N ASP A 106 18.18 -4.41 13.50
CA ASP A 106 17.31 -4.53 14.69
C ASP A 106 16.09 -3.59 14.55
N LEU A 107 15.25 -3.84 13.51
CA LEU A 107 14.04 -3.08 13.21
C LEU A 107 12.74 -3.85 13.51
N GLY A 108 12.86 -5.09 14.01
CA GLY A 108 11.71 -5.96 14.30
C GLY A 108 11.03 -6.46 13.02
N PHE A 109 9.71 -6.28 12.91
CA PHE A 109 8.90 -6.77 11.78
C PHE A 109 8.86 -5.78 10.60
N VAL A 110 10.01 -5.25 10.25
CA VAL A 110 10.23 -4.58 8.96
C VAL A 110 10.63 -5.65 7.95
N GLY A 111 10.05 -5.60 6.76
CA GLY A 111 10.30 -6.59 5.72
C GLY A 111 10.95 -6.02 4.46
N ASN A 112 11.65 -6.90 3.76
CA ASN A 112 12.03 -6.73 2.36
C ASN A 112 11.06 -7.52 1.48
N VAL A 113 10.90 -7.11 0.22
CA VAL A 113 10.19 -7.92 -0.77
C VAL A 113 11.16 -9.00 -1.27
N ASP A 114 10.81 -10.27 -1.05
CA ASP A 114 11.57 -11.43 -1.53
C ASP A 114 11.07 -11.90 -2.89
N ALA A 115 9.76 -11.94 -3.09
CA ALA A 115 9.13 -12.30 -4.35
C ALA A 115 7.79 -11.61 -4.54
N VAL A 116 7.40 -11.45 -5.81
CA VAL A 116 6.09 -10.93 -6.23
C VAL A 116 5.43 -11.98 -7.13
N ASP A 117 4.19 -12.35 -6.80
CA ASP A 117 3.33 -13.15 -7.68
C ASP A 117 2.19 -12.23 -8.20
N PRO A 118 2.31 -11.68 -9.41
CA PRO A 118 1.38 -10.68 -9.90
C PRO A 118 0.01 -11.22 -10.33
N ARG A 119 -0.24 -12.53 -10.28
CA ARG A 119 -1.46 -13.17 -10.83
C ARG A 119 -2.78 -12.52 -10.38
N ILE A 120 -2.86 -12.09 -9.11
CA ILE A 120 -4.08 -11.42 -8.63
C ILE A 120 -4.24 -10.05 -9.29
N LEU A 121 -3.14 -9.31 -9.48
CA LEU A 121 -3.16 -8.01 -10.14
C LEU A 121 -3.47 -8.15 -11.62
N ASP A 122 -2.84 -9.12 -12.31
CA ASP A 122 -3.13 -9.43 -13.72
C ASP A 122 -4.60 -9.77 -13.93
N GLY A 123 -5.19 -10.56 -13.03
CA GLY A 123 -6.61 -10.90 -13.09
C GLY A 123 -7.51 -9.67 -12.92
N LEU A 124 -7.22 -8.83 -11.91
CA LEU A 124 -8.00 -7.61 -11.67
C LEU A 124 -7.88 -6.61 -12.83
N LEU A 125 -6.67 -6.45 -13.39
CA LEU A 125 -6.44 -5.58 -14.55
C LEU A 125 -7.12 -6.10 -15.82
N ALA A 126 -7.13 -7.42 -16.04
CA ALA A 126 -7.83 -8.05 -17.16
C ALA A 126 -9.36 -7.85 -17.07
N ASP A 127 -9.90 -7.82 -15.86
CA ASP A 127 -11.32 -7.51 -15.59
C ASP A 127 -11.56 -5.98 -15.47
N GLU A 128 -10.59 -5.17 -15.89
CA GLU A 128 -10.64 -3.72 -15.91
C GLU A 128 -10.82 -3.04 -14.53
N PHE A 129 -10.47 -3.71 -13.45
CA PHE A 129 -10.41 -3.10 -12.13
C PHE A 129 -9.12 -2.31 -11.92
N ILE A 130 -9.15 -1.43 -10.93
CA ILE A 130 -7.99 -0.66 -10.42
C ILE A 130 -7.58 -1.28 -9.09
N PRO A 131 -6.49 -2.07 -9.04
CA PRO A 131 -5.99 -2.61 -7.78
C PRO A 131 -5.42 -1.49 -6.90
N VAL A 132 -5.78 -1.51 -5.61
CA VAL A 132 -5.24 -0.62 -4.58
C VAL A 132 -4.54 -1.48 -3.54
N VAL A 133 -3.22 -1.42 -3.48
CA VAL A 133 -2.38 -2.36 -2.74
C VAL A 133 -1.85 -1.73 -1.45
N ALA A 134 -2.17 -2.32 -0.31
CA ALA A 134 -1.59 -1.98 0.99
C ALA A 134 -0.26 -2.73 1.20
N THR A 135 0.76 -2.05 1.73
CA THR A 135 2.14 -2.53 1.82
C THR A 135 2.43 -3.34 3.09
N ILE A 136 1.54 -4.27 3.40
CA ILE A 136 1.72 -5.33 4.40
C ILE A 136 1.80 -6.66 3.67
N ALA A 137 2.82 -7.46 3.95
CA ALA A 137 2.99 -8.79 3.39
C ALA A 137 3.39 -9.78 4.47
N SER A 138 3.41 -11.06 4.14
CA SER A 138 3.80 -12.11 5.08
C SER A 138 4.96 -12.95 4.52
N ASP A 139 5.70 -13.57 5.42
CA ASP A 139 6.62 -14.63 5.05
C ASP A 139 5.89 -15.97 4.85
N GLU A 140 6.66 -17.03 4.60
CA GLU A 140 6.14 -18.40 4.39
C GLU A 140 5.44 -18.99 5.63
N THR A 141 5.70 -18.43 6.81
CA THR A 141 5.07 -18.85 8.07
C THR A 141 3.77 -18.12 8.38
N GLY A 142 3.45 -17.07 7.60
CA GLY A 142 2.32 -16.18 7.81
C GLY A 142 2.63 -15.02 8.76
N GLN A 143 3.90 -14.82 9.16
CA GLN A 143 4.30 -13.66 9.93
C GLN A 143 4.21 -12.40 9.09
N ALA A 144 3.44 -11.42 9.57
CA ALA A 144 3.27 -10.14 8.87
C ALA A 144 4.49 -9.22 9.05
N PHE A 145 4.81 -8.47 7.98
CA PHE A 145 5.85 -7.46 7.95
C PHE A 145 5.32 -6.15 7.37
N ASN A 146 5.76 -5.05 7.95
CA ASN A 146 5.59 -3.71 7.41
C ASN A 146 6.70 -3.43 6.40
N ILE A 147 6.33 -3.12 5.16
CA ILE A 147 7.29 -2.91 4.06
C ILE A 147 7.18 -1.47 3.56
N ASN A 148 8.30 -0.87 3.20
CA ASN A 148 8.33 0.46 2.62
C ASN A 148 7.55 0.48 1.29
N ALA A 149 6.67 1.48 1.12
CA ALA A 149 5.77 1.56 -0.02
C ALA A 149 6.51 1.75 -1.36
N ASP A 150 7.60 2.50 -1.36
CA ASP A 150 8.40 2.73 -2.57
C ASP A 150 9.09 1.45 -3.05
N VAL A 151 9.56 0.64 -2.09
CA VAL A 151 10.15 -0.69 -2.39
C VAL A 151 9.10 -1.61 -2.99
N VAL A 152 7.91 -1.67 -2.39
CA VAL A 152 6.79 -2.49 -2.92
C VAL A 152 6.38 -2.01 -4.31
N ALA A 153 6.28 -0.69 -4.51
CA ALA A 153 5.90 -0.11 -5.80
C ALA A 153 6.91 -0.48 -6.90
N GLY A 154 8.21 -0.41 -6.60
CA GLY A 154 9.26 -0.83 -7.53
C GLY A 154 9.16 -2.31 -7.88
N ALA A 155 9.00 -3.19 -6.88
CA ALA A 155 8.91 -4.63 -7.08
C ALA A 155 7.66 -5.05 -7.88
N ILE A 156 6.51 -4.45 -7.59
CA ILE A 156 5.26 -4.72 -8.35
C ILE A 156 5.38 -4.18 -9.78
N ALA A 157 5.96 -2.99 -9.97
CA ALA A 157 6.16 -2.42 -11.31
C ALA A 157 7.06 -3.32 -12.17
N GLU A 158 8.14 -3.87 -11.61
CA GLU A 158 9.01 -4.83 -12.28
C GLU A 158 8.26 -6.11 -12.64
N ALA A 159 7.52 -6.70 -11.69
CA ALA A 159 6.80 -7.96 -11.89
C ALA A 159 5.68 -7.85 -12.94
N LEU A 160 4.99 -6.69 -13.03
CA LEU A 160 3.97 -6.42 -14.03
C LEU A 160 4.55 -5.96 -15.39
N GLY A 161 5.85 -5.68 -15.48
CA GLY A 161 6.45 -5.06 -16.66
C GLY A 161 5.85 -3.68 -16.95
N ALA A 162 5.60 -2.89 -15.89
CA ALA A 162 4.94 -1.59 -16.00
C ALA A 162 5.72 -0.62 -16.89
N GLU A 163 5.04 0.09 -17.77
CA GLU A 163 5.67 1.09 -18.65
C GLU A 163 6.16 2.32 -17.87
N LYS A 164 5.50 2.65 -16.77
CA LYS A 164 5.82 3.80 -15.91
C LYS A 164 5.56 3.48 -14.44
N LEU A 165 6.45 3.98 -13.60
CA LEU A 165 6.27 4.07 -12.16
C LEU A 165 6.28 5.56 -11.77
N VAL A 166 5.26 5.99 -11.04
CA VAL A 166 5.10 7.38 -10.59
C VAL A 166 5.03 7.39 -9.08
N TYR A 167 5.93 8.13 -8.44
CA TYR A 167 5.88 8.41 -7.02
C TYR A 167 5.20 9.74 -6.76
N LEU A 168 4.18 9.73 -5.91
CA LEU A 168 3.55 10.94 -5.40
C LEU A 168 4.12 11.22 -4.00
N THR A 169 4.82 12.32 -3.88
CA THR A 169 5.49 12.74 -2.63
C THR A 169 5.07 14.16 -2.27
N ASP A 170 5.16 14.51 -0.99
CA ASP A 170 4.96 15.88 -0.49
C ASP A 170 6.12 16.80 -0.89
#